data_f8f44eb2acbbdf8e5e7649eb52a2cc51
#
_entry.id   f8f44eb2acbbdf8e5e7649eb52a2cc51
#
_cell.length_a   1.000
_cell.length_b   1.000
_cell.length_c   1.000
_cell.angle_alpha   90.00
_cell.angle_beta   90.00
_cell.angle_gamma   90.00
#
_symmetry.space_group_name_H-M   'P 1'
#
loop_
_entity.id
_entity.type
_entity.pdbx_description
1 polymer ?
#
loop_
_entity_poly.entity_id
_entity_poly.type
_entity_poly.pdbx_seq_one_letter_code
_entity_poly.pdbx_strand_id
1 'polypeptide(L)'
;MVKTNTGRFFEDYAVGQVIDHAVPRTVKMGERALYHMLYPARHALYSSDQFAQDCGLPFSPLDDMIAFHIVFGKTVPDVSLNAVANLGYAQGRWLLPVWPGDTLRARSEVIGVKQNSNGKTGVVYVRTTGLNQHDETVLEYVRWVMVRKKDLDAPAPVTVVPDLPKALTADQLVIPKGLDFTNYDFTLAGEPHRWGDYEIGEKIDHVDGVTVEEAEHMMATRLWQNTAKVHFDTSARPDGSRLIYGGHVISMARALSFNGLANAQIVAGLNSGAHANPCLAGDTIRAWSEVLDKAQTDAPGVGALRLRLVATKGGKPFDLRADDDKYLPEVLLDLDYWVLIPL
;
A
#
# COMPACT_ATOMS: atom_id res chain seq x y z
N MET A 1 23.54 -17.05 24.45
CA MET A 1 22.27 -16.61 23.86
C MET A 1 22.55 -15.35 23.04
N VAL A 2 22.28 -15.36 21.74
CA VAL A 2 22.47 -14.19 20.85
C VAL A 2 21.37 -13.18 21.14
N LYS A 3 21.74 -11.91 21.39
CA LYS A 3 20.79 -10.84 21.76
C LYS A 3 20.22 -10.08 20.55
N THR A 4 20.78 -10.32 19.36
CA THR A 4 20.38 -9.61 18.13
C THR A 4 19.32 -10.42 17.36
N ASN A 5 18.29 -9.72 16.84
CA ASN A 5 17.32 -10.31 15.94
C ASN A 5 17.87 -10.28 14.50
N THR A 6 18.07 -11.46 13.91
CA THR A 6 18.53 -11.60 12.51
C THR A 6 17.39 -11.76 11.52
N GLY A 7 16.15 -11.65 11.98
CA GLY A 7 14.95 -11.95 11.21
C GLY A 7 14.69 -13.44 11.08
N ARG A 8 13.50 -13.79 10.61
CA ARG A 8 13.10 -15.16 10.31
C ARG A 8 13.54 -15.57 8.92
N PHE A 9 13.84 -16.85 8.77
CA PHE A 9 14.04 -17.51 7.48
C PHE A 9 12.83 -18.39 7.15
N PHE A 10 12.76 -18.93 5.94
CA PHE A 10 11.58 -19.66 5.49
C PHE A 10 11.18 -20.81 6.41
N GLU A 11 12.15 -21.56 6.92
CA GLU A 11 11.95 -22.69 7.85
C GLU A 11 11.42 -22.31 9.24
N ASP A 12 11.44 -21.01 9.58
CA ASP A 12 10.95 -20.50 10.87
C ASP A 12 9.43 -20.20 10.85
N TYR A 13 8.76 -20.43 9.71
CA TYR A 13 7.31 -20.15 9.58
C TYR A 13 6.48 -21.42 9.60
N ALA A 14 5.38 -21.37 10.35
CA ALA A 14 4.37 -22.41 10.37
C ALA A 14 2.97 -21.81 10.19
N VAL A 15 2.09 -22.50 9.46
CA VAL A 15 0.68 -22.08 9.30
C VAL A 15 0.01 -22.03 10.67
N GLY A 16 -0.75 -20.96 10.92
CA GLY A 16 -1.39 -20.67 12.19
C GLY A 16 -0.48 -19.94 13.20
N GLN A 17 0.80 -19.72 12.87
CA GLN A 17 1.69 -18.93 13.72
C GLN A 17 1.22 -17.48 13.78
N VAL A 18 1.04 -16.97 15.00
CA VAL A 18 0.71 -15.56 15.25
C VAL A 18 1.98 -14.82 15.69
N ILE A 19 2.19 -13.66 15.13
CA ILE A 19 3.34 -12.79 15.36
C ILE A 19 2.84 -11.41 15.77
N ASP A 20 3.06 -11.03 17.03
CA ASP A 20 2.87 -9.65 17.48
C ASP A 20 4.12 -8.83 17.16
N HIS A 21 3.96 -7.73 16.43
CA HIS A 21 5.10 -6.94 15.97
C HIS A 21 5.43 -5.80 16.93
N ALA A 22 6.69 -5.70 17.32
CA ALA A 22 7.24 -4.54 18.01
C ALA A 22 7.56 -3.45 16.97
N VAL A 23 7.52 -2.21 17.29
CA VAL A 23 7.22 -1.41 18.46
C VAL A 23 5.89 -0.69 18.23
N PRO A 24 5.03 -0.42 19.23
CA PRO A 24 3.85 0.42 19.02
C PRO A 24 4.29 1.84 18.66
N ARG A 25 3.46 2.56 17.89
CA ARG A 25 3.78 3.93 17.47
C ARG A 25 2.57 4.84 17.57
N THR A 26 2.68 5.91 18.34
CA THR A 26 1.70 7.00 18.32
C THR A 26 1.95 7.89 17.12
N VAL A 27 0.95 8.05 16.26
CA VAL A 27 1.00 8.87 15.04
C VAL A 27 0.59 10.29 15.38
N LYS A 28 1.32 11.26 14.90
CA LYS A 28 1.12 12.69 15.19
C LYS A 28 0.99 13.50 13.91
N MET A 29 0.72 14.81 14.04
CA MET A 29 0.70 15.74 12.90
C MET A 29 2.04 15.79 12.15
N GLY A 30 3.15 15.43 12.81
CA GLY A 30 4.47 15.36 12.18
C GLY A 30 4.54 14.34 11.05
N GLU A 31 3.95 13.16 11.22
CA GLU A 31 3.89 12.14 10.16
C GLU A 31 3.10 12.62 8.95
N ARG A 32 1.99 13.34 9.17
CA ARG A 32 1.19 13.96 8.10
C ARG A 32 2.02 14.99 7.33
N ALA A 33 2.69 15.90 8.02
CA ALA A 33 3.53 16.92 7.39
C ALA A 33 4.67 16.30 6.57
N LEU A 34 5.33 15.28 7.12
CA LEU A 34 6.40 14.55 6.42
C LEU A 34 5.86 13.73 5.23
N TYR A 35 4.67 13.14 5.34
CA TYR A 35 4.03 12.43 4.24
C TYR A 35 3.74 13.37 3.08
N HIS A 36 3.14 14.53 3.33
CA HIS A 36 2.87 15.53 2.29
C HIS A 36 4.14 16.10 1.67
N MET A 37 5.25 16.17 2.42
CA MET A 37 6.54 16.58 1.89
C MET A 37 7.19 15.49 1.02
N LEU A 38 7.15 14.23 1.46
CA LEU A 38 7.76 13.10 0.75
C LEU A 38 6.99 12.70 -0.51
N TYR A 39 5.68 12.87 -0.47
CA TYR A 39 4.78 12.55 -1.56
C TYR A 39 3.94 13.79 -1.87
N PRO A 40 3.84 14.25 -3.13
CA PRO A 40 3.08 15.45 -3.45
C PRO A 40 1.55 15.24 -3.28
N ALA A 41 1.15 14.65 -2.14
CA ALA A 41 -0.23 14.32 -1.80
C ALA A 41 -1.01 15.59 -1.45
N ARG A 42 -2.15 15.80 -2.12
CA ARG A 42 -2.94 17.06 -2.06
C ARG A 42 -4.43 16.82 -1.84
N HIS A 43 -4.86 15.59 -1.58
CA HIS A 43 -6.28 15.29 -1.40
C HIS A 43 -6.86 16.11 -0.25
N ALA A 44 -7.95 16.84 -0.54
CA ALA A 44 -8.48 17.88 0.33
C ALA A 44 -8.90 17.35 1.71
N LEU A 45 -9.45 16.14 1.76
CA LEU A 45 -9.92 15.50 3.00
C LEU A 45 -8.79 15.31 4.01
N TYR A 46 -7.55 15.07 3.55
CA TYR A 46 -6.39 14.87 4.41
C TYR A 46 -5.58 16.16 4.65
N SER A 47 -5.88 17.21 3.90
CA SER A 47 -5.13 18.46 3.92
C SER A 47 -5.81 19.55 4.73
N SER A 48 -7.15 19.52 4.90
CA SER A 48 -7.93 20.56 5.53
C SER A 48 -8.92 20.01 6.54
N ASP A 49 -8.80 20.45 7.80
CA ASP A 49 -9.75 20.08 8.84
C ASP A 49 -11.15 20.64 8.53
N GLN A 50 -11.26 21.88 7.99
CA GLN A 50 -12.53 22.45 7.60
C GLN A 50 -13.19 21.63 6.49
N PHE A 51 -12.43 21.26 5.45
CA PHE A 51 -12.97 20.44 4.36
C PHE A 51 -13.46 19.08 4.87
N ALA A 52 -12.72 18.45 5.78
CA ALA A 52 -13.12 17.18 6.38
C ALA A 52 -14.39 17.33 7.23
N GLN A 53 -14.54 18.45 7.97
CA GLN A 53 -15.74 18.77 8.74
C GLN A 53 -16.96 19.00 7.82
N ASP A 54 -16.78 19.69 6.72
CA ASP A 54 -17.82 19.91 5.71
C ASP A 54 -18.25 18.58 5.04
N CYS A 55 -17.38 17.57 5.06
CA CYS A 55 -17.63 16.20 4.65
C CYS A 55 -18.09 15.27 5.80
N GLY A 56 -18.51 15.82 6.95
CA GLY A 56 -19.10 15.07 8.06
C GLY A 56 -18.11 14.40 9.01
N LEU A 57 -16.81 14.58 8.81
CA LEU A 57 -15.79 14.05 9.74
C LEU A 57 -15.44 15.08 10.83
N PRO A 58 -14.97 14.67 12.02
CA PRO A 58 -14.66 15.60 13.11
C PRO A 58 -13.51 16.56 12.76
N PHE A 59 -12.53 16.13 11.98
CA PHE A 59 -11.38 16.85 11.42
C PHE A 59 -10.73 15.95 10.37
N SER A 60 -9.65 16.39 9.73
CA SER A 60 -8.98 15.57 8.73
C SER A 60 -8.26 14.37 9.36
N PRO A 61 -8.55 13.15 8.89
CA PRO A 61 -7.78 11.97 9.30
C PRO A 61 -6.36 12.03 8.75
N LEU A 62 -5.51 11.10 9.19
CA LEU A 62 -4.25 10.83 8.51
C LEU A 62 -4.53 10.11 7.20
N ASP A 63 -3.72 10.39 6.16
CA ASP A 63 -3.82 9.71 4.87
C ASP A 63 -3.77 8.18 5.05
N ASP A 64 -4.60 7.46 4.33
CA ASP A 64 -4.74 6.00 4.44
C ASP A 64 -3.40 5.27 4.21
N MET A 65 -2.54 5.84 3.35
CA MET A 65 -1.21 5.29 3.13
C MET A 65 -0.29 5.45 4.34
N ILE A 66 -0.49 6.43 5.21
CA ILE A 66 0.26 6.55 6.48
C ILE A 66 -0.02 5.32 7.35
N ALA A 67 -1.30 4.96 7.51
CA ALA A 67 -1.69 3.76 8.25
C ALA A 67 -1.04 2.50 7.65
N PHE A 68 -1.12 2.37 6.31
CA PHE A 68 -0.51 1.25 5.58
C PHE A 68 0.99 1.16 5.83
N HIS A 69 1.74 2.26 5.64
CA HIS A 69 3.19 2.28 5.81
C HIS A 69 3.61 1.91 7.24
N ILE A 70 2.91 2.44 8.25
CA ILE A 70 3.25 2.18 9.65
C ILE A 70 2.98 0.72 10.00
N VAL A 71 1.82 0.20 9.65
CA VAL A 71 1.47 -1.21 9.89
C VAL A 71 2.42 -2.14 9.14
N PHE A 72 2.70 -1.84 7.86
CA PHE A 72 3.64 -2.61 7.06
C PHE A 72 5.06 -2.58 7.64
N GLY A 73 5.59 -1.41 7.97
CA GLY A 73 6.95 -1.24 8.51
C GLY A 73 7.20 -2.07 9.77
N LYS A 74 6.19 -2.18 10.66
CA LYS A 74 6.28 -3.01 11.87
C LYS A 74 6.49 -4.49 11.57
N THR A 75 5.98 -4.97 10.43
CA THR A 75 6.10 -6.38 10.05
C THR A 75 7.47 -6.73 9.47
N VAL A 76 8.26 -5.74 9.05
CA VAL A 76 9.52 -5.98 8.33
C VAL A 76 10.54 -6.78 9.15
N PRO A 77 10.84 -6.46 10.42
CA PRO A 77 11.82 -7.21 11.21
C PRO A 77 11.47 -8.69 11.37
N ASP A 78 10.17 -9.01 11.38
CA ASP A 78 9.67 -10.35 11.67
C ASP A 78 9.27 -11.15 10.42
N VAL A 79 8.79 -10.49 9.36
CA VAL A 79 8.23 -11.17 8.19
C VAL A 79 9.14 -11.04 6.97
N SER A 80 9.79 -9.90 6.76
CA SER A 80 10.46 -9.64 5.48
C SER A 80 11.91 -9.16 5.59
N LEU A 81 12.55 -9.25 6.76
CA LEU A 81 13.95 -8.85 6.90
C LEU A 81 14.88 -9.67 5.99
N ASN A 82 14.58 -10.97 5.82
CA ASN A 82 15.31 -11.91 4.95
C ASN A 82 14.52 -12.22 3.65
N ALA A 83 13.52 -11.39 3.31
CA ALA A 83 12.80 -11.56 2.07
C ALA A 83 13.65 -11.20 0.84
N VAL A 84 13.40 -11.91 -0.24
CA VAL A 84 13.94 -11.61 -1.57
C VAL A 84 13.06 -10.57 -2.26
N ALA A 85 11.73 -10.74 -2.14
CA ALA A 85 10.74 -9.86 -2.75
C ALA A 85 9.39 -9.95 -2.01
N ASN A 86 8.64 -8.85 -2.02
CA ASN A 86 7.21 -8.85 -1.77
C ASN A 86 6.51 -9.16 -3.10
N LEU A 87 5.74 -10.24 -3.15
CA LEU A 87 5.19 -10.78 -4.40
C LEU A 87 3.78 -10.29 -4.69
N GLY A 88 3.05 -9.82 -3.68
CA GLY A 88 1.70 -9.32 -3.90
C GLY A 88 0.91 -9.05 -2.63
N TYR A 89 -0.28 -8.51 -2.86
CA TYR A 89 -1.27 -8.16 -1.85
C TYR A 89 -2.65 -8.69 -2.24
N ALA A 90 -3.51 -8.90 -1.26
CA ALA A 90 -4.92 -9.19 -1.44
C ALA A 90 -5.73 -8.76 -0.21
N GLN A 91 -7.05 -8.61 -0.38
CA GLN A 91 -8.03 -8.40 0.69
C GLN A 91 -7.67 -7.25 1.64
N GLY A 92 -7.00 -6.20 1.14
CA GLY A 92 -6.73 -5.02 1.96
C GLY A 92 -8.01 -4.25 2.23
N ARG A 93 -8.29 -3.92 3.50
CA ARG A 93 -9.45 -3.11 3.91
C ARG A 93 -9.03 -2.08 4.93
N TRP A 94 -9.40 -0.85 4.69
CA TRP A 94 -9.36 0.22 5.69
C TRP A 94 -10.68 0.21 6.44
N LEU A 95 -10.64 -0.07 7.73
CA LEU A 95 -11.84 -0.32 8.54
C LEU A 95 -12.20 0.86 9.43
N LEU A 96 -11.19 1.64 9.84
CA LEU A 96 -11.38 2.87 10.62
C LEU A 96 -10.36 3.92 10.16
N PRO A 97 -10.75 5.20 10.07
CA PRO A 97 -9.79 6.28 9.91
C PRO A 97 -8.78 6.31 11.07
N VAL A 98 -7.54 6.64 10.77
CA VAL A 98 -6.50 6.88 11.79
C VAL A 98 -6.41 8.37 12.07
N TRP A 99 -6.48 8.73 13.33
CA TRP A 99 -6.45 10.11 13.78
C TRP A 99 -5.10 10.51 14.37
N PRO A 100 -4.69 11.77 14.26
CA PRO A 100 -3.53 12.26 15.01
C PRO A 100 -3.69 12.02 16.51
N GLY A 101 -2.79 11.24 17.10
CA GLY A 101 -2.86 10.81 18.50
C GLY A 101 -3.09 9.31 18.66
N ASP A 102 -3.57 8.63 17.65
CA ASP A 102 -3.72 7.18 17.69
C ASP A 102 -2.38 6.47 17.82
N THR A 103 -2.40 5.35 18.55
CA THR A 103 -1.24 4.47 18.71
C THR A 103 -1.47 3.18 17.94
N LEU A 104 -0.69 2.98 16.89
CA LEU A 104 -0.81 1.82 16.01
C LEU A 104 0.10 0.67 16.47
N ARG A 105 -0.45 -0.53 16.44
CA ARG A 105 0.22 -1.82 16.61
C ARG A 105 -0.06 -2.70 15.39
N ALA A 106 0.71 -3.75 15.21
CA ALA A 106 0.48 -4.71 14.14
C ALA A 106 0.64 -6.14 14.67
N ARG A 107 -0.19 -7.04 14.11
CA ARG A 107 -0.14 -8.48 14.32
C ARG A 107 -0.26 -9.17 12.97
N SER A 108 0.50 -10.24 12.77
CA SER A 108 0.36 -11.09 11.58
C SER A 108 0.07 -12.53 11.95
N GLU A 109 -0.74 -13.19 11.13
CA GLU A 109 -0.96 -14.63 11.16
C GLU A 109 -0.40 -15.24 9.87
N VAL A 110 0.37 -16.30 9.97
CA VAL A 110 0.85 -17.08 8.82
C VAL A 110 -0.30 -17.96 8.33
N ILE A 111 -0.85 -17.65 7.17
CA ILE A 111 -2.00 -18.35 6.58
C ILE A 111 -1.60 -19.32 5.46
N GLY A 112 -0.32 -19.35 5.09
CA GLY A 112 0.18 -20.28 4.09
C GLY A 112 1.69 -20.26 3.96
N VAL A 113 2.25 -21.39 3.52
CA VAL A 113 3.66 -21.57 3.21
C VAL A 113 3.82 -22.49 2.02
N LYS A 114 4.80 -22.19 1.14
CA LYS A 114 5.12 -23.01 -0.02
C LYS A 114 6.61 -22.92 -0.33
N GLN A 115 7.34 -24.02 -0.25
CA GLN A 115 8.73 -24.06 -0.69
C GLN A 115 8.81 -23.95 -2.22
N ASN A 116 9.74 -23.15 -2.72
CA ASN A 116 10.01 -23.05 -4.15
C ASN A 116 10.81 -24.26 -4.65
N SER A 117 10.68 -24.58 -5.95
CA SER A 117 11.35 -25.72 -6.57
C SER A 117 12.89 -25.68 -6.50
N ASN A 118 13.47 -24.46 -6.33
CA ASN A 118 14.92 -24.31 -6.17
C ASN A 118 15.46 -24.78 -4.81
N GLY A 119 14.58 -25.10 -3.85
CA GLY A 119 14.94 -25.51 -2.49
C GLY A 119 15.63 -24.44 -1.63
N LYS A 120 15.88 -23.23 -2.16
CA LYS A 120 16.63 -22.14 -1.49
C LYS A 120 15.74 -21.06 -0.92
N THR A 121 14.50 -21.02 -1.34
CA THR A 121 13.51 -20.01 -0.94
C THR A 121 12.13 -20.64 -0.77
N GLY A 122 11.23 -19.94 -0.11
CA GLY A 122 9.81 -20.28 -0.09
C GLY A 122 8.95 -19.04 -0.01
N VAL A 123 7.66 -19.21 -0.27
CA VAL A 123 6.65 -18.16 -0.17
C VAL A 123 5.90 -18.31 1.14
N VAL A 124 5.81 -17.22 1.88
CA VAL A 124 5.06 -17.11 3.13
C VAL A 124 3.90 -16.15 2.91
N TYR A 125 2.68 -16.61 3.20
CA TYR A 125 1.45 -15.81 3.13
C TYR A 125 1.10 -15.37 4.55
N VAL A 126 0.94 -14.07 4.76
CA VAL A 126 0.56 -13.52 6.06
C VAL A 126 -0.66 -12.63 5.93
N ARG A 127 -1.61 -12.78 6.87
CA ARG A 127 -2.66 -11.80 7.12
C ARG A 127 -2.17 -10.87 8.21
N THR A 128 -2.10 -9.59 7.91
CA THR A 128 -1.65 -8.55 8.84
C THR A 128 -2.83 -7.68 9.24
N THR A 129 -2.97 -7.46 10.55
CA THR A 129 -3.98 -6.61 11.17
C THR A 129 -3.27 -5.45 11.85
N GLY A 130 -3.61 -4.22 11.47
CA GLY A 130 -3.25 -2.99 12.17
C GLY A 130 -4.30 -2.65 13.20
N LEU A 131 -3.88 -2.41 14.45
CA LEU A 131 -4.75 -2.13 15.59
C LEU A 131 -4.44 -0.75 16.17
N ASN A 132 -5.46 -0.04 16.62
CA ASN A 132 -5.28 1.18 17.41
C ASN A 132 -5.09 0.87 18.91
N GLN A 133 -5.05 1.89 19.77
CA GLN A 133 -4.89 1.77 21.22
C GLN A 133 -6.09 1.11 21.95
N HIS A 134 -7.23 1.00 21.28
CA HIS A 134 -8.45 0.39 21.79
C HIS A 134 -8.65 -1.06 21.30
N ASP A 135 -7.64 -1.65 20.66
CA ASP A 135 -7.71 -2.96 20.01
C ASP A 135 -8.68 -3.04 18.81
N GLU A 136 -9.09 -1.88 18.28
CA GLU A 136 -9.92 -1.82 17.10
C GLU A 136 -9.06 -1.95 15.83
N THR A 137 -9.53 -2.73 14.87
CA THR A 137 -8.84 -2.91 13.59
C THR A 137 -9.01 -1.68 12.71
N VAL A 138 -7.90 -1.03 12.37
CA VAL A 138 -7.88 0.13 11.46
C VAL A 138 -7.60 -0.28 10.02
N LEU A 139 -6.78 -1.33 9.85
CA LEU A 139 -6.35 -1.84 8.55
C LEU A 139 -6.12 -3.35 8.65
N GLU A 140 -6.55 -4.10 7.65
CA GLU A 140 -6.10 -5.48 7.46
C GLU A 140 -5.73 -5.72 5.99
N TYR A 141 -4.80 -6.62 5.73
CA TYR A 141 -4.45 -7.07 4.38
C TYR A 141 -3.74 -8.41 4.42
N VAL A 142 -3.79 -9.12 3.31
CA VAL A 142 -2.95 -10.29 3.05
C VAL A 142 -1.81 -9.87 2.14
N ARG A 143 -0.61 -10.35 2.44
CA ARG A 143 0.53 -10.28 1.52
C ARG A 143 1.29 -11.58 1.48
N TRP A 144 2.06 -11.79 0.42
CA TRP A 144 2.97 -12.93 0.37
C TRP A 144 4.36 -12.47 -0.06
N VAL A 145 5.32 -13.06 0.60
CA VAL A 145 6.73 -12.71 0.45
C VAL A 145 7.57 -13.93 0.13
N MET A 146 8.54 -13.77 -0.74
CA MET A 146 9.56 -14.79 -0.99
C MET A 146 10.67 -14.63 0.03
N VAL A 147 10.85 -15.63 0.90
CA VAL A 147 11.83 -15.62 1.98
C VAL A 147 12.92 -16.66 1.71
N ARG A 148 14.17 -16.32 2.03
CA ARG A 148 15.32 -17.21 1.92
C ARG A 148 15.27 -18.30 2.99
N LYS A 149 15.80 -19.50 2.68
CA LYS A 149 16.19 -20.48 3.67
C LYS A 149 17.59 -20.16 4.19
N LYS A 150 17.81 -20.41 5.47
CA LYS A 150 19.12 -20.39 6.11
C LYS A 150 19.72 -21.79 6.09
N ASP A 151 18.94 -22.77 6.52
CA ASP A 151 19.28 -24.19 6.47
C ASP A 151 18.66 -24.81 5.21
N LEU A 152 19.50 -25.09 4.22
CA LEU A 152 19.05 -25.67 2.94
C LEU A 152 18.58 -27.12 3.10
N ASP A 153 19.03 -27.84 4.16
CA ASP A 153 18.67 -29.22 4.45
C ASP A 153 17.40 -29.31 5.32
N ALA A 154 16.90 -28.18 5.84
CA ALA A 154 15.64 -28.15 6.57
C ALA A 154 14.50 -28.76 5.73
N PRO A 155 13.67 -29.65 6.32
CA PRO A 155 12.59 -30.31 5.58
C PRO A 155 11.60 -29.28 5.02
N ALA A 156 11.08 -29.57 3.83
CA ALA A 156 10.02 -28.75 3.24
C ALA A 156 8.74 -28.87 4.09
N PRO A 157 8.07 -27.76 4.43
CA PRO A 157 6.78 -27.82 5.11
C PRO A 157 5.71 -28.40 4.18
N VAL A 158 4.61 -28.86 4.76
CA VAL A 158 3.40 -29.15 3.98
C VAL A 158 2.95 -27.86 3.28
N THR A 159 2.80 -27.94 1.97
CA THR A 159 2.40 -26.77 1.18
C THR A 159 0.94 -26.38 1.49
N VAL A 160 0.75 -25.14 1.90
CA VAL A 160 -0.57 -24.52 2.07
C VAL A 160 -0.55 -23.19 1.32
N VAL A 161 -1.38 -23.06 0.29
CA VAL A 161 -1.60 -21.81 -0.44
C VAL A 161 -3.02 -21.39 -0.16
N PRO A 162 -3.26 -20.22 0.44
CA PRO A 162 -4.61 -19.78 0.75
C PRO A 162 -5.39 -19.49 -0.55
N ASP A 163 -6.66 -19.85 -0.57
CA ASP A 163 -7.59 -19.40 -1.59
C ASP A 163 -8.04 -17.98 -1.24
N LEU A 164 -7.64 -17.01 -2.08
CA LEU A 164 -7.90 -15.60 -1.86
C LEU A 164 -8.81 -15.07 -2.98
N PRO A 165 -9.90 -14.37 -2.66
CA PRO A 165 -10.73 -13.73 -3.66
C PRO A 165 -9.89 -12.71 -4.46
N LYS A 166 -10.17 -12.62 -5.75
CA LYS A 166 -9.45 -11.74 -6.67
C LYS A 166 -9.70 -10.25 -6.39
N ALA A 167 -10.88 -9.93 -5.84
CA ALA A 167 -11.27 -8.57 -5.51
C ALA A 167 -12.28 -8.56 -4.36
N LEU A 168 -12.32 -7.46 -3.64
CA LEU A 168 -13.41 -7.11 -2.73
C LEU A 168 -14.63 -6.71 -3.55
N THR A 169 -15.81 -7.09 -3.10
CA THR A 169 -17.06 -6.56 -3.60
C THR A 169 -17.40 -5.23 -2.91
N ALA A 170 -18.21 -4.41 -3.53
CA ALA A 170 -18.50 -3.07 -3.01
C ALA A 170 -19.15 -3.07 -1.61
N ASP A 171 -19.94 -4.10 -1.28
CA ASP A 171 -20.58 -4.30 0.01
C ASP A 171 -19.58 -4.69 1.13
N GLN A 172 -18.35 -5.05 0.79
CA GLN A 172 -17.27 -5.32 1.73
C GLN A 172 -16.46 -4.06 2.10
N LEU A 173 -16.69 -2.94 1.40
CA LEU A 173 -16.03 -1.67 1.68
C LEU A 173 -16.62 -1.06 2.96
N VAL A 174 -15.75 -0.51 3.79
CA VAL A 174 -16.17 0.18 5.01
C VAL A 174 -16.09 1.69 4.78
N ILE A 175 -17.24 2.34 4.95
CA ILE A 175 -17.34 3.79 4.84
C ILE A 175 -17.08 4.42 6.22
N PRO A 176 -16.20 5.41 6.33
CA PRO A 176 -15.99 6.10 7.60
C PRO A 176 -17.29 6.63 8.18
N LYS A 177 -17.52 6.38 9.47
CA LYS A 177 -18.73 6.82 10.14
C LYS A 177 -18.89 8.34 10.09
N GLY A 178 -20.02 8.81 9.60
CA GLY A 178 -20.35 10.23 9.47
C GLY A 178 -19.91 10.85 8.16
N LEU A 179 -19.17 10.13 7.31
CA LEU A 179 -18.80 10.62 5.98
C LEU A 179 -20.05 10.95 5.15
N ASP A 180 -20.10 12.18 4.65
CA ASP A 180 -21.19 12.73 3.85
C ASP A 180 -20.61 13.67 2.79
N PHE A 181 -20.77 13.33 1.52
CA PHE A 181 -20.33 14.15 0.40
C PHE A 181 -21.45 14.98 -0.25
N THR A 182 -22.61 15.09 0.40
CA THR A 182 -23.73 15.87 -0.14
C THR A 182 -23.36 17.34 -0.40
N ASN A 183 -22.52 17.92 0.46
CA ASN A 183 -22.06 19.32 0.35
C ASN A 183 -20.58 19.43 -0.06
N TYR A 184 -20.08 18.45 -0.80
CA TYR A 184 -18.69 18.41 -1.24
C TYR A 184 -18.32 19.61 -2.13
N ASP A 185 -17.23 20.30 -1.79
CA ASP A 185 -16.74 21.46 -2.55
C ASP A 185 -15.72 21.04 -3.61
N PHE A 186 -16.18 20.87 -4.84
CA PHE A 186 -15.34 20.49 -5.98
C PHE A 186 -14.28 21.55 -6.34
N THR A 187 -14.54 22.84 -6.04
CA THR A 187 -13.59 23.91 -6.30
C THR A 187 -12.39 23.81 -5.34
N LEU A 188 -12.65 23.63 -4.05
CA LEU A 188 -11.61 23.45 -3.05
C LEU A 188 -10.89 22.11 -3.19
N ALA A 189 -11.56 21.08 -3.70
CA ALA A 189 -10.97 19.78 -3.95
C ALA A 189 -10.03 19.75 -5.17
N GLY A 190 -10.21 20.66 -6.13
CA GLY A 190 -9.27 20.90 -7.23
C GLY A 190 -9.71 20.42 -8.60
N GLU A 191 -10.84 19.71 -8.73
CA GLU A 191 -11.40 19.31 -10.03
C GLU A 191 -12.93 19.14 -9.97
N PRO A 192 -13.66 19.26 -11.11
CA PRO A 192 -15.11 19.16 -11.13
C PRO A 192 -15.64 17.72 -11.22
N HIS A 193 -14.80 16.74 -11.54
CA HIS A 193 -15.23 15.38 -11.88
C HIS A 193 -15.76 14.63 -10.66
N ARG A 194 -16.91 13.99 -10.83
CA ARG A 194 -17.60 13.20 -9.80
C ARG A 194 -17.77 11.76 -10.26
N TRP A 195 -18.24 10.89 -9.41
CA TRP A 195 -18.45 9.47 -9.70
C TRP A 195 -19.17 9.20 -11.05
N GLY A 196 -20.16 10.04 -11.39
CA GLY A 196 -20.94 9.91 -12.62
C GLY A 196 -20.16 10.19 -13.91
N ASP A 197 -19.05 10.94 -13.82
CA ASP A 197 -18.27 11.37 -14.98
C ASP A 197 -17.25 10.33 -15.47
N TYR A 198 -17.01 9.26 -14.69
CA TYR A 198 -16.07 8.21 -15.05
C TYR A 198 -16.79 7.01 -15.68
N GLU A 199 -16.20 6.43 -16.73
CA GLU A 199 -16.72 5.26 -17.43
C GLU A 199 -15.86 4.01 -17.16
N ILE A 200 -16.50 2.82 -17.05
CA ILE A 200 -15.74 1.55 -16.91
C ILE A 200 -14.92 1.33 -18.18
N GLY A 201 -13.63 1.02 -17.99
CA GLY A 201 -12.65 0.90 -19.06
C GLY A 201 -11.97 2.19 -19.46
N GLU A 202 -12.40 3.35 -18.91
CA GLU A 202 -11.72 4.63 -19.12
C GLU A 202 -10.31 4.58 -18.56
N LYS A 203 -9.35 5.11 -19.33
CA LYS A 203 -7.95 5.24 -18.94
C LYS A 203 -7.55 6.70 -18.81
N ILE A 204 -6.90 7.04 -17.72
CA ILE A 204 -6.53 8.41 -17.34
C ILE A 204 -5.02 8.47 -17.23
N ASP A 205 -4.37 9.26 -18.09
CA ASP A 205 -2.94 9.61 -17.94
C ASP A 205 -2.85 10.79 -16.95
N HIS A 206 -2.09 10.58 -15.86
CA HIS A 206 -1.91 11.62 -14.83
C HIS A 206 -0.86 12.67 -15.22
N VAL A 207 -0.24 12.53 -16.38
CA VAL A 207 0.64 13.48 -17.07
C VAL A 207 1.93 13.80 -16.32
N ASP A 208 1.84 14.13 -15.03
CA ASP A 208 2.95 14.55 -14.19
C ASP A 208 3.96 13.41 -13.92
N GLY A 209 5.15 13.77 -13.49
CA GLY A 209 6.17 12.81 -13.07
C GLY A 209 7.03 13.36 -11.94
N VAL A 210 7.54 12.47 -11.10
CA VAL A 210 8.44 12.81 -10.00
C VAL A 210 9.68 11.92 -10.06
N THR A 211 10.86 12.53 -10.08
CA THR A 211 12.13 11.81 -9.97
C THR A 211 12.40 11.44 -8.52
N VAL A 212 12.68 10.17 -8.26
CA VAL A 212 12.95 9.67 -6.92
C VAL A 212 14.38 10.02 -6.50
N GLU A 213 14.50 10.72 -5.37
CA GLU A 213 15.77 11.06 -4.77
C GLU A 213 16.19 10.05 -3.68
N GLU A 214 17.49 9.76 -3.60
CA GLU A 214 18.03 8.82 -2.61
C GLU A 214 17.78 9.26 -1.16
N ALA A 215 17.93 10.57 -0.91
CA ALA A 215 17.73 11.14 0.41
C ALA A 215 16.26 11.06 0.86
N GLU A 216 15.33 11.34 -0.04
CA GLU A 216 13.89 11.25 0.22
C GLU A 216 13.48 9.80 0.54
N HIS A 217 13.93 8.85 -0.27
CA HIS A 217 13.68 7.44 -0.02
C HIS A 217 14.24 6.98 1.33
N MET A 218 15.46 7.42 1.69
CA MET A 218 16.05 7.11 2.99
C MET A 218 15.25 7.73 4.14
N MET A 219 14.72 8.95 3.99
CA MET A 219 13.80 9.56 4.96
C MET A 219 12.50 8.76 5.07
N ALA A 220 11.92 8.33 3.95
CA ALA A 220 10.72 7.50 3.93
C ALA A 220 10.94 6.17 4.66
N THR A 221 12.03 5.44 4.39
CA THR A 221 12.31 4.17 5.07
C THR A 221 12.44 4.32 6.58
N ARG A 222 13.07 5.41 7.05
CA ARG A 222 13.19 5.75 8.48
C ARG A 222 11.84 6.13 9.08
N LEU A 223 11.08 6.95 8.37
CA LEU A 223 9.76 7.41 8.82
C LEU A 223 8.81 6.23 9.03
N TRP A 224 8.82 5.27 8.11
CA TRP A 224 7.95 4.10 8.17
C TRP A 224 8.55 2.91 8.92
N GLN A 225 9.79 3.05 9.44
CA GLN A 225 10.52 1.98 10.12
C GLN A 225 10.68 0.72 9.25
N ASN A 226 10.74 0.89 7.93
CA ASN A 226 11.04 -0.19 7.01
C ASN A 226 12.55 -0.45 6.99
N THR A 227 13.01 -1.40 7.81
CA THR A 227 14.42 -1.72 8.01
C THR A 227 14.94 -2.84 7.10
N ALA A 228 14.21 -3.21 6.04
CA ALA A 228 14.69 -4.19 5.08
C ALA A 228 16.01 -3.71 4.45
N LYS A 229 17.05 -4.53 4.55
CA LYS A 229 18.43 -4.14 4.19
C LYS A 229 18.55 -3.60 2.78
N VAL A 230 17.83 -4.19 1.83
CA VAL A 230 17.85 -3.78 0.41
C VAL A 230 17.36 -2.32 0.19
N HIS A 231 16.59 -1.78 1.12
CA HIS A 231 16.10 -0.40 1.09
C HIS A 231 16.96 0.56 1.93
N PHE A 232 17.78 0.04 2.81
CA PHE A 232 18.42 0.79 3.88
C PHE A 232 19.93 0.83 3.78
N ASP A 233 20.55 -0.26 3.33
CA ASP A 233 22.00 -0.48 3.35
C ASP A 233 22.52 -0.76 1.94
N THR A 234 23.41 0.12 1.42
CA THR A 234 24.00 -0.04 0.10
C THR A 234 24.87 -1.29 -0.02
N SER A 235 25.42 -1.79 1.10
CA SER A 235 26.23 -3.02 1.10
C SER A 235 25.39 -4.31 0.94
N ALA A 236 24.05 -4.18 1.06
CA ALA A 236 23.15 -5.32 0.89
C ALA A 236 23.01 -5.83 -0.55
N ARG A 237 23.47 -5.05 -1.53
CA ARG A 237 23.42 -5.39 -2.96
C ARG A 237 24.80 -5.28 -3.60
N PRO A 238 25.14 -6.19 -4.54
CA PRO A 238 26.46 -6.18 -5.20
C PRO A 238 26.75 -4.90 -6.01
N ASP A 239 25.69 -4.24 -6.53
CA ASP A 239 25.78 -3.02 -7.33
C ASP A 239 25.90 -1.74 -6.47
N GLY A 240 25.86 -1.88 -5.14
CA GLY A 240 25.91 -0.75 -4.21
C GLY A 240 24.70 0.18 -4.26
N SER A 241 23.63 -0.20 -4.96
CA SER A 241 22.38 0.58 -5.00
C SER A 241 21.42 0.20 -3.87
N ARG A 242 20.46 1.06 -3.56
CA ARG A 242 19.31 0.75 -2.73
C ARG A 242 18.07 0.59 -3.60
N LEU A 243 17.37 -0.50 -3.42
CA LEU A 243 16.06 -0.69 -4.03
C LEU A 243 15.04 0.23 -3.38
N ILE A 244 14.31 0.99 -4.16
CA ILE A 244 13.23 1.83 -3.64
C ILE A 244 12.15 0.95 -3.01
N TYR A 245 11.68 1.34 -1.83
CA TYR A 245 10.60 0.66 -1.13
C TYR A 245 9.31 0.69 -1.96
N GLY A 246 8.69 -0.46 -2.17
CA GLY A 246 7.50 -0.57 -3.00
C GLY A 246 6.34 0.32 -2.54
N GLY A 247 6.13 0.47 -1.23
CA GLY A 247 5.16 1.42 -0.69
C GLY A 247 5.47 2.88 -1.04
N HIS A 248 6.75 3.26 -1.19
CA HIS A 248 7.12 4.60 -1.68
C HIS A 248 6.58 4.81 -3.10
N VAL A 249 6.72 3.81 -3.97
CA VAL A 249 6.17 3.85 -5.33
C VAL A 249 4.64 3.93 -5.32
N ILE A 250 3.96 3.19 -4.42
CA ILE A 250 2.49 3.26 -4.27
C ILE A 250 2.06 4.69 -3.90
N SER A 251 2.66 5.28 -2.87
CA SER A 251 2.28 6.63 -2.41
C SER A 251 2.61 7.69 -3.46
N MET A 252 3.72 7.56 -4.17
CA MET A 252 4.07 8.48 -5.25
C MET A 252 3.06 8.40 -6.39
N ALA A 253 2.72 7.20 -6.85
CA ALA A 253 1.73 6.99 -7.91
C ALA A 253 0.32 7.50 -7.48
N ARG A 254 -0.07 7.23 -6.21
CA ARG A 254 -1.33 7.72 -5.66
C ARG A 254 -1.37 9.25 -5.60
N ALA A 255 -0.26 9.89 -5.24
CA ALA A 255 -0.18 11.35 -5.24
C ALA A 255 -0.24 11.95 -6.65
N LEU A 256 0.42 11.32 -7.63
CA LEU A 256 0.34 11.71 -9.04
C LEU A 256 -1.07 11.56 -9.61
N SER A 257 -1.84 10.58 -9.12
CA SER A 257 -3.22 10.37 -9.56
C SER A 257 -4.18 11.50 -9.17
N PHE A 258 -3.75 12.44 -8.33
CA PHE A 258 -4.51 13.66 -8.06
C PHE A 258 -4.90 14.42 -9.34
N ASN A 259 -4.04 14.41 -10.35
CA ASN A 259 -4.36 14.98 -11.65
C ASN A 259 -5.30 14.04 -12.42
N GLY A 260 -6.60 14.35 -12.42
CA GLY A 260 -7.68 13.58 -13.03
C GLY A 260 -8.43 12.64 -12.07
N LEU A 261 -8.01 12.55 -10.79
CA LEU A 261 -8.70 11.80 -9.72
C LEU A 261 -8.61 12.53 -8.36
N ALA A 262 -8.59 13.88 -8.37
CA ALA A 262 -8.49 14.67 -7.13
C ALA A 262 -9.63 14.38 -6.15
N ASN A 263 -10.81 14.02 -6.66
CA ASN A 263 -11.99 13.73 -5.85
C ASN A 263 -12.07 12.27 -5.37
N ALA A 264 -11.15 11.39 -5.80
CA ALA A 264 -11.00 10.03 -5.27
C ALA A 264 -10.28 10.10 -3.92
N GLN A 265 -11.00 10.47 -2.86
CA GLN A 265 -10.44 10.92 -1.59
C GLN A 265 -9.87 9.77 -0.73
N ILE A 266 -10.66 8.75 -0.43
CA ILE A 266 -10.36 7.73 0.57
C ILE A 266 -10.06 6.40 -0.12
N VAL A 267 -8.99 5.73 0.28
CA VAL A 267 -8.72 4.33 -0.11
C VAL A 267 -9.51 3.41 0.81
N ALA A 268 -10.49 2.71 0.26
CA ALA A 268 -11.38 1.82 1.02
C ALA A 268 -10.98 0.34 0.94
N GLY A 269 -10.33 -0.06 -0.16
CA GLY A 269 -9.94 -1.45 -0.36
C GLY A 269 -8.75 -1.62 -1.29
N LEU A 270 -7.98 -2.69 -1.09
CA LEU A 270 -6.85 -3.11 -1.92
C LEU A 270 -7.10 -4.55 -2.36
N ASN A 271 -7.37 -4.74 -3.63
CA ASN A 271 -7.68 -6.05 -4.20
C ASN A 271 -6.43 -6.84 -4.53
N SER A 272 -5.50 -6.21 -5.24
CA SER A 272 -4.22 -6.81 -5.60
C SER A 272 -3.15 -5.73 -5.84
N GLY A 273 -1.89 -6.13 -5.77
CA GLY A 273 -0.77 -5.25 -6.09
C GLY A 273 0.46 -6.07 -6.44
N ALA A 274 1.10 -5.71 -7.55
CA ALA A 274 2.34 -6.30 -7.99
C ALA A 274 3.42 -5.23 -8.14
N HIS A 275 4.57 -5.45 -7.48
CA HIS A 275 5.78 -4.70 -7.75
C HIS A 275 6.50 -5.39 -8.91
N ALA A 276 6.26 -4.90 -10.15
CA ALA A 276 6.62 -5.60 -11.37
C ALA A 276 8.13 -5.56 -11.65
N ASN A 277 8.73 -4.38 -11.53
CA ASN A 277 10.17 -4.19 -11.76
C ASN A 277 10.80 -3.30 -10.67
N PRO A 278 12.12 -3.36 -10.49
CA PRO A 278 12.81 -2.54 -9.50
C PRO A 278 12.77 -1.05 -9.88
N CYS A 279 12.53 -0.20 -8.88
CA CYS A 279 12.73 1.23 -8.94
C CYS A 279 14.01 1.59 -8.19
N LEU A 280 14.80 2.51 -8.76
CA LEU A 280 16.03 3.03 -8.18
C LEU A 280 15.97 4.56 -8.07
N ALA A 281 16.82 5.15 -7.25
CA ALA A 281 17.00 6.59 -7.24
C ALA A 281 17.47 7.09 -8.61
N GLY A 282 16.90 8.21 -9.05
CA GLY A 282 17.08 8.74 -10.42
C GLY A 282 16.01 8.29 -11.41
N ASP A 283 15.24 7.23 -11.13
CA ASP A 283 14.07 6.90 -11.95
C ASP A 283 12.99 7.98 -11.77
N THR A 284 12.35 8.38 -12.87
CA THR A 284 11.19 9.29 -12.83
C THR A 284 9.91 8.48 -12.89
N ILE A 285 9.17 8.50 -11.80
CA ILE A 285 7.87 7.83 -11.70
C ILE A 285 6.82 8.67 -12.40
N ARG A 286 6.04 8.02 -13.26
CA ARG A 286 4.80 8.49 -13.87
C ARG A 286 3.68 7.53 -13.51
N ALA A 287 2.43 7.97 -13.64
CA ALA A 287 1.29 7.11 -13.32
C ALA A 287 0.15 7.28 -14.31
N TRP A 288 -0.65 6.24 -14.46
CA TRP A 288 -1.93 6.25 -15.14
C TRP A 288 -2.92 5.34 -14.41
N SER A 289 -4.20 5.60 -14.58
CA SER A 289 -5.27 4.77 -14.00
C SER A 289 -6.22 4.24 -15.05
N GLU A 290 -6.92 3.15 -14.71
CA GLU A 290 -8.03 2.59 -15.47
C GLU A 290 -9.20 2.35 -14.52
N VAL A 291 -10.39 2.76 -14.90
CA VAL A 291 -11.62 2.48 -14.13
C VAL A 291 -12.05 1.04 -14.40
N LEU A 292 -11.97 0.19 -13.38
CA LEU A 292 -12.30 -1.23 -13.49
C LEU A 292 -13.76 -1.54 -13.13
N ASP A 293 -14.33 -0.77 -12.20
CA ASP A 293 -15.69 -0.98 -11.70
C ASP A 293 -16.19 0.28 -10.98
N LYS A 294 -17.50 0.37 -10.79
CA LYS A 294 -18.17 1.49 -10.10
C LYS A 294 -19.29 0.96 -9.22
N ALA A 295 -19.45 1.52 -8.04
CA ALA A 295 -20.56 1.21 -7.15
C ALA A 295 -21.07 2.45 -6.43
N GLN A 296 -22.36 2.48 -6.14
CA GLN A 296 -22.93 3.41 -5.17
C GLN A 296 -22.84 2.81 -3.78
N THR A 297 -22.74 3.65 -2.75
CA THR A 297 -22.73 3.25 -1.36
C THR A 297 -24.00 3.75 -0.66
N ASP A 298 -24.24 3.25 0.55
CA ASP A 298 -25.37 3.72 1.38
C ASP A 298 -25.08 5.05 2.09
N ALA A 299 -23.83 5.56 2.02
CA ALA A 299 -23.47 6.84 2.63
C ALA A 299 -23.92 8.03 1.76
N PRO A 300 -24.39 9.14 2.37
CA PRO A 300 -24.90 10.26 1.63
C PRO A 300 -23.88 10.88 0.68
N GLY A 301 -24.21 10.97 -0.60
CA GLY A 301 -23.36 11.57 -1.64
C GLY A 301 -22.07 10.81 -1.96
N VAL A 302 -21.89 9.57 -1.45
CA VAL A 302 -20.65 8.80 -1.60
C VAL A 302 -20.83 7.66 -2.59
N GLY A 303 -19.99 7.64 -3.61
CA GLY A 303 -19.79 6.52 -4.53
C GLY A 303 -18.43 5.87 -4.31
N ALA A 304 -18.20 4.74 -4.98
CA ALA A 304 -16.92 4.05 -5.01
C ALA A 304 -16.48 3.77 -6.44
N LEU A 305 -15.20 3.96 -6.73
CA LEU A 305 -14.54 3.53 -7.97
C LEU A 305 -13.53 2.45 -7.65
N ARG A 306 -13.54 1.37 -8.43
CA ARG A 306 -12.43 0.42 -8.48
C ARG A 306 -11.48 0.83 -9.58
N LEU A 307 -10.26 1.06 -9.22
CA LEU A 307 -9.24 1.59 -10.10
C LEU A 307 -8.06 0.63 -10.21
N ARG A 308 -7.51 0.49 -11.41
CA ARG A 308 -6.13 0.07 -11.59
C ARG A 308 -5.26 1.32 -11.56
N LEU A 309 -4.21 1.33 -10.75
CA LEU A 309 -3.17 2.36 -10.74
C LEU A 309 -1.85 1.73 -11.15
N VAL A 310 -1.29 2.21 -12.25
CA VAL A 310 -0.01 1.73 -12.77
C VAL A 310 1.04 2.83 -12.63
N ALA A 311 2.16 2.49 -11.97
CA ALA A 311 3.34 3.34 -11.96
C ALA A 311 4.37 2.84 -12.98
N THR A 312 4.99 3.76 -13.70
CA THR A 312 6.03 3.46 -14.69
C THR A 312 7.26 4.36 -14.52
N LYS A 313 8.40 3.93 -15.05
CA LYS A 313 9.64 4.73 -15.16
C LYS A 313 10.02 4.99 -16.61
N GLY A 314 9.13 5.59 -17.37
CA GLY A 314 9.22 5.80 -18.82
C GLY A 314 8.17 4.99 -19.56
N GLY A 315 8.38 4.74 -20.83
CA GLY A 315 7.39 4.09 -21.68
C GLY A 315 6.25 5.02 -22.12
N LYS A 316 5.23 4.45 -22.74
CA LYS A 316 4.03 5.20 -23.13
C LYS A 316 2.93 5.01 -22.08
N PRO A 317 2.06 6.00 -21.87
CA PRO A 317 0.88 5.81 -21.08
C PRO A 317 0.05 4.61 -21.56
N PHE A 318 -0.54 3.86 -20.61
CA PHE A 318 -1.41 2.71 -20.84
C PHE A 318 -0.72 1.42 -21.29
N ASP A 319 0.57 1.42 -21.57
CA ASP A 319 1.34 0.20 -21.81
C ASP A 319 1.56 -0.53 -20.47
N LEU A 320 1.27 -1.84 -20.42
CA LEU A 320 1.35 -2.63 -19.20
C LEU A 320 2.13 -3.94 -19.40
N ARG A 321 1.78 -4.70 -20.42
CA ARG A 321 2.30 -6.05 -20.66
C ARG A 321 2.75 -6.21 -22.10
N ALA A 322 3.79 -7.05 -22.28
CA ALA A 322 4.22 -7.53 -23.58
C ALA A 322 3.31 -8.65 -24.11
N ASP A 323 3.52 -9.08 -25.35
CA ASP A 323 2.76 -10.14 -26.01
C ASP A 323 2.84 -11.51 -25.28
N ASP A 324 3.89 -11.73 -24.47
CA ASP A 324 4.06 -12.94 -23.64
C ASP A 324 3.43 -12.81 -22.23
N ASP A 325 2.57 -11.81 -22.03
CA ASP A 325 1.85 -11.48 -20.78
C ASP A 325 2.77 -11.06 -19.61
N LYS A 326 4.06 -10.82 -19.83
CA LYS A 326 4.93 -10.25 -18.81
C LYS A 326 4.78 -8.75 -18.74
N TYR A 327 4.99 -8.19 -17.54
CA TYR A 327 5.06 -6.75 -17.38
C TYR A 327 6.20 -6.18 -18.23
N LEU A 328 5.95 -5.04 -18.88
CA LEU A 328 6.99 -4.29 -19.56
C LEU A 328 8.06 -3.83 -18.55
N PRO A 329 9.33 -3.68 -18.99
CA PRO A 329 10.44 -3.28 -18.11
C PRO A 329 10.25 -1.94 -17.40
N GLU A 330 9.45 -1.05 -18.00
CA GLU A 330 9.13 0.27 -17.46
C GLU A 330 8.08 0.24 -16.36
N VAL A 331 7.28 -0.82 -16.27
CA VAL A 331 6.21 -0.94 -15.27
C VAL A 331 6.81 -1.25 -13.90
N LEU A 332 6.57 -0.38 -12.94
CA LEU A 332 7.03 -0.52 -11.55
C LEU A 332 5.97 -1.13 -10.64
N LEU A 333 4.72 -0.74 -10.84
CA LEU A 333 3.57 -1.09 -10.00
C LEU A 333 2.34 -1.34 -10.87
N ASP A 334 1.58 -2.38 -10.54
CA ASP A 334 0.19 -2.59 -10.98
C ASP A 334 -0.65 -2.83 -9.72
N LEU A 335 -1.52 -1.89 -9.37
CA LEU A 335 -2.33 -1.88 -8.16
C LEU A 335 -3.81 -1.85 -8.53
N ASP A 336 -4.61 -2.76 -7.98
CA ASP A 336 -6.07 -2.79 -8.09
C ASP A 336 -6.67 -2.46 -6.72
N TYR A 337 -7.43 -1.35 -6.64
CA TYR A 337 -7.91 -0.82 -5.38
C TYR A 337 -9.24 -0.09 -5.52
N TRP A 338 -9.94 0.08 -4.40
CA TRP A 338 -11.18 0.84 -4.30
C TRP A 338 -10.94 2.19 -3.61
N VAL A 339 -11.57 3.23 -4.15
CA VAL A 339 -11.57 4.58 -3.56
C VAL A 339 -13.00 5.11 -3.42
N LEU A 340 -13.21 5.94 -2.40
CA LEU A 340 -14.47 6.67 -2.21
C LEU A 340 -14.38 8.04 -2.89
N ILE A 341 -15.44 8.42 -3.58
CA ILE A 341 -15.55 9.61 -4.42
C ILE A 341 -16.94 10.21 -4.28
N PRO A 342 -17.15 11.56 -4.40
CA PRO A 342 -18.48 12.15 -4.41
C PRO A 342 -19.29 11.71 -5.63
N LEU A 343 -20.63 11.53 -5.44
CA LEU A 343 -21.61 11.20 -6.48
C LEU A 343 -21.89 12.36 -7.43
#